data_12ee90109fa3940f34d65b77a8d8afd0
#
_entry.id   12ee90109fa3940f34d65b77a8d8afd0
#
_cell.length_a   1.000
_cell.length_b   1.000
_cell.length_c   1.000
_cell.angle_alpha   90.00
_cell.angle_beta   90.00
_cell.angle_gamma   90.00
#
_symmetry.space_group_name_H-M   'P 1'
#
loop_
_entity.id
_entity.type
_entity.pdbx_description
1 polymer ?
#
loop_
_entity_poly.entity_id
_entity_poly.type
_entity_poly.pdbx_seq_one_letter_code
_entity_poly.pdbx_strand_id
1 'polypeptide(L)'
;MLITPVGYAENGKTIDDSVLVTKETITKISPDDKEKDALYTIDGYRLSSIEELMDDESVIEAYMDRSANEINSSSYPTRLDNAYLFPPPEQDGQGEQNSCVAWAVAYAAVSHEEKNKWEWSSYSRNHCFSPAFVFNSLTDGGEGLSISEAMKFIVRKGVCSLTVMDYSDESLISPNSRQTKVASYFKAGSWKTIRGTNAVKKELNEGHGVVIGFVPPANYSSANNVTYGNETLGNGGHAVCIVGYDDDLYGGAFKYLNSYGPGWGQNGYGWITYEAFNLKRINHHGSGVGYVIKKGTDKSLRTNMGDVDFSGSVTAADSRLILRYCSRLETYTDEQFVRSDIDGSGSLTSSDAQFVLRYASNLETVFPYFR
;
A
#
# COMPACT_ATOMS: atom_id res chain seq x y z
N MET A 1 17.89 -17.29 14.98
CA MET A 1 16.48 -16.95 15.23
C MET A 1 15.64 -18.10 14.71
N LEU A 2 14.89 -18.78 15.58
CA LEU A 2 14.08 -19.94 15.22
C LEU A 2 12.82 -19.46 14.50
N ILE A 3 12.65 -19.88 13.26
CA ILE A 3 11.43 -19.67 12.48
C ILE A 3 10.71 -21.01 12.45
N THR A 4 9.48 -21.05 12.94
CA THR A 4 8.64 -22.24 12.86
C THR A 4 7.84 -22.22 11.57
N PRO A 5 8.15 -23.06 10.57
CA PRO A 5 7.25 -23.23 9.44
C PRO A 5 6.07 -24.11 9.84
N VAL A 6 4.85 -23.66 9.59
CA VAL A 6 3.67 -24.52 9.62
C VAL A 6 3.49 -25.12 8.22
N GLY A 7 4.16 -26.23 7.96
CA GLY A 7 3.93 -27.02 6.74
C GLY A 7 3.09 -28.25 7.10
N TYR A 8 2.07 -28.55 6.32
CA TYR A 8 1.36 -29.83 6.38
C TYR A 8 1.78 -30.66 5.16
N ALA A 9 2.40 -31.81 5.42
CA ALA A 9 2.51 -32.84 4.40
C ALA A 9 1.20 -33.62 4.31
N GLU A 10 0.88 -34.19 3.17
CA GLU A 10 -0.36 -34.94 2.89
C GLU A 10 -0.69 -36.09 3.85
N ASN A 11 0.06 -36.34 4.88
CA ASN A 11 -0.18 -37.39 5.89
C ASN A 11 -0.30 -36.86 7.32
N GLY A 12 -0.61 -35.56 7.50
CA GLY A 12 -0.90 -35.00 8.82
C GLY A 12 0.28 -34.96 9.79
N LYS A 13 1.52 -35.07 9.31
CA LYS A 13 2.72 -34.88 10.13
C LYS A 13 3.16 -33.42 10.01
N THR A 14 3.17 -32.72 11.14
CA THR A 14 3.83 -31.42 11.30
C THR A 14 5.33 -31.57 11.08
N ILE A 15 5.92 -30.70 10.27
CA ILE A 15 7.37 -30.55 10.18
C ILE A 15 7.83 -29.92 11.50
N ASP A 16 8.92 -30.48 12.07
CA ASP A 16 9.49 -30.11 13.36
C ASP A 16 9.66 -28.57 13.49
N ASP A 17 9.07 -28.00 14.53
CA ASP A 17 9.03 -26.57 14.86
C ASP A 17 10.41 -25.95 15.16
N SER A 18 11.50 -26.71 15.03
CA SER A 18 12.85 -26.28 15.39
C SER A 18 13.76 -25.91 14.20
N VAL A 19 13.27 -25.92 12.97
CA VAL A 19 14.09 -25.66 11.78
C VAL A 19 14.26 -24.16 11.54
N LEU A 20 15.50 -23.69 11.68
CA LEU A 20 15.91 -22.35 11.23
C LEU A 20 15.81 -22.28 9.71
N VAL A 21 14.83 -21.55 9.19
CA VAL A 21 14.75 -21.27 7.75
C VAL A 21 15.70 -20.12 7.43
N THR A 22 16.89 -20.46 6.99
CA THR A 22 17.83 -19.55 6.37
C THR A 22 17.82 -19.79 4.86
N LYS A 23 18.35 -18.87 4.07
CA LYS A 23 18.55 -19.05 2.63
C LYS A 23 19.29 -20.38 2.31
N GLU A 24 20.19 -20.81 3.20
CA GLU A 24 20.91 -22.09 3.12
C GLU A 24 20.03 -23.29 3.50
N THR A 25 19.06 -23.12 4.39
CA THR A 25 18.12 -24.18 4.79
C THR A 25 17.09 -24.45 3.68
N ILE A 26 16.64 -23.43 2.99
CA ILE A 26 15.72 -23.55 1.84
C ILE A 26 16.39 -24.29 0.68
N THR A 27 17.69 -24.05 0.43
CA THR A 27 18.47 -24.76 -0.62
C THR A 27 18.76 -26.22 -0.27
N LYS A 28 18.65 -26.63 0.97
CA LYS A 28 18.86 -28.03 1.43
C LYS A 28 17.58 -28.86 1.41
N ILE A 29 16.43 -28.28 1.17
CA ILE A 29 15.19 -29.03 0.93
C ILE A 29 15.31 -29.67 -0.44
N SER A 30 15.33 -31.01 -0.46
CA SER A 30 15.73 -31.83 -1.61
C SER A 30 14.96 -31.52 -2.89
N PRO A 31 15.65 -31.56 -4.06
CA PRO A 31 14.99 -31.48 -5.37
C PRO A 31 13.95 -32.56 -5.66
N ASP A 32 13.97 -33.68 -4.93
CA ASP A 32 13.03 -34.78 -5.11
C ASP A 32 11.61 -34.50 -4.61
N ASP A 33 11.42 -33.45 -3.82
CA ASP A 33 10.08 -32.98 -3.40
C ASP A 33 9.39 -32.10 -4.45
N LYS A 34 10.02 -31.86 -5.61
CA LYS A 34 9.47 -31.04 -6.70
C LYS A 34 8.25 -31.67 -7.41
N GLU A 35 8.03 -32.97 -7.26
CA GLU A 35 6.92 -33.69 -7.91
C GLU A 35 5.67 -33.86 -7.05
N LYS A 36 5.72 -33.51 -5.79
CA LYS A 36 4.52 -33.50 -4.95
C LYS A 36 4.18 -32.05 -4.68
N ASP A 37 2.97 -31.66 -4.98
CA ASP A 37 2.28 -30.42 -4.57
C ASP A 37 2.47 -30.12 -3.06
N ALA A 38 3.72 -30.05 -2.59
CA ALA A 38 4.09 -29.64 -1.26
C ALA A 38 3.84 -28.15 -1.16
N LEU A 39 2.66 -27.85 -0.69
CA LEU A 39 2.15 -26.53 -0.52
C LEU A 39 2.76 -25.92 0.72
N TYR A 40 3.72 -25.05 0.50
CA TYR A 40 4.16 -24.14 1.56
C TYR A 40 3.09 -23.07 1.69
N THR A 41 2.42 -23.01 2.84
CA THR A 41 1.51 -21.92 3.16
C THR A 41 2.20 -20.98 4.12
N ILE A 42 2.47 -19.76 3.69
CA ILE A 42 2.75 -18.65 4.57
C ILE A 42 1.41 -17.97 4.86
N ASP A 43 0.98 -18.01 6.13
CA ASP A 43 -0.28 -17.40 6.59
C ASP A 43 -1.53 -17.80 5.79
N GLY A 44 -1.57 -19.05 5.29
CA GLY A 44 -2.69 -19.53 4.49
C GLY A 44 -2.55 -19.29 3.00
N TYR A 45 -1.45 -18.65 2.54
CA TYR A 45 -1.14 -18.51 1.12
C TYR A 45 -0.47 -19.75 0.57
N ARG A 46 -0.96 -20.20 -0.58
CA ARG A 46 -0.34 -21.23 -1.38
C ARG A 46 0.81 -20.60 -2.16
N LEU A 47 2.05 -20.98 -1.86
CA LEU A 47 3.21 -20.58 -2.67
C LEU A 47 3.41 -21.62 -3.75
N SER A 48 3.51 -21.18 -4.99
CA SER A 48 3.66 -22.06 -6.15
C SER A 48 5.07 -22.62 -6.30
N SER A 49 6.08 -22.01 -5.67
CA SER A 49 7.45 -22.53 -5.64
C SER A 49 8.34 -21.93 -4.54
N ILE A 50 9.36 -22.67 -4.14
CA ILE A 50 10.41 -22.18 -3.21
C ILE A 50 11.20 -21.01 -3.85
N GLU A 51 11.31 -20.99 -5.18
CA GLU A 51 11.97 -19.91 -5.90
C GLU A 51 11.24 -18.56 -5.71
N GLU A 52 9.91 -18.56 -5.65
CA GLU A 52 9.14 -17.33 -5.32
C GLU A 52 9.45 -16.79 -3.92
N LEU A 53 9.71 -17.68 -2.96
CA LEU A 53 10.14 -17.29 -1.61
C LEU A 53 11.55 -16.72 -1.58
N MET A 54 12.47 -17.25 -2.41
CA MET A 54 13.88 -16.88 -2.39
C MET A 54 14.19 -15.59 -3.13
N ASP A 55 13.37 -15.23 -4.12
CA ASP A 55 13.56 -14.02 -4.92
C ASP A 55 12.84 -12.79 -4.33
N ASP A 56 12.05 -12.96 -3.28
CA ASP A 56 11.26 -11.89 -2.68
C ASP A 56 11.66 -11.64 -1.22
N GLU A 57 12.61 -10.72 -1.00
CA GLU A 57 13.05 -10.31 0.33
C GLU A 57 11.88 -9.80 1.20
N SER A 58 10.83 -9.26 0.59
CA SER A 58 9.64 -8.76 1.30
C SER A 58 8.81 -9.91 1.90
N VAL A 59 8.78 -11.07 1.25
CA VAL A 59 8.13 -12.27 1.80
C VAL A 59 8.94 -12.83 2.97
N ILE A 60 10.27 -12.76 2.89
CA ILE A 60 11.16 -13.20 3.96
C ILE A 60 11.03 -12.26 5.18
N GLU A 61 10.97 -10.95 4.98
CA GLU A 61 10.72 -9.99 6.06
C GLU A 61 9.33 -10.18 6.68
N ALA A 62 8.29 -10.41 5.88
CA ALA A 62 6.95 -10.74 6.36
C ALA A 62 6.93 -11.98 7.27
N TYR A 63 7.83 -12.93 7.01
CA TYR A 63 7.99 -14.15 7.81
C TYR A 63 8.73 -13.90 9.14
N MET A 64 9.76 -13.05 9.11
CA MET A 64 10.64 -12.81 10.26
C MET A 64 9.98 -12.01 11.39
N ASP A 65 8.95 -11.22 11.10
CA ASP A 65 8.29 -10.39 12.12
C ASP A 65 7.29 -11.17 13.00
N ARG A 66 7.05 -12.46 12.72
CA ARG A 66 6.21 -13.32 13.59
C ARG A 66 6.70 -13.43 15.02
N SER A 67 8.00 -13.30 15.24
CA SER A 67 8.60 -13.39 16.58
C SER A 67 8.38 -12.14 17.44
N ALA A 68 7.86 -11.04 16.86
CA ALA A 68 7.58 -9.81 17.59
C ALA A 68 6.24 -9.82 18.35
N ASN A 69 5.48 -10.91 18.30
CA ASN A 69 4.13 -11.02 18.87
C ASN A 69 4.07 -11.11 20.43
N GLU A 70 5.20 -11.13 21.12
CA GLU A 70 5.24 -11.16 22.60
C GLU A 70 5.61 -9.81 23.21
N ILE A 71 5.19 -8.70 22.64
CA ILE A 71 5.35 -7.42 23.33
C ILE A 71 4.16 -7.23 24.26
N ASN A 72 4.47 -7.07 25.56
CA ASN A 72 3.51 -6.79 26.62
C ASN A 72 2.56 -5.65 26.20
N SER A 73 1.28 -5.97 26.03
CA SER A 73 0.18 -5.04 25.69
C SER A 73 -0.03 -3.92 26.72
N SER A 74 0.65 -3.97 27.87
CA SER A 74 0.56 -2.98 28.95
C SER A 74 1.27 -1.65 28.69
N SER A 75 1.94 -1.47 27.53
CA SER A 75 2.69 -0.24 27.22
C SER A 75 2.00 0.71 26.27
N TYR A 76 0.92 0.31 25.60
CA TYR A 76 0.21 1.18 24.65
C TYR A 76 -0.97 1.88 25.31
N PRO A 77 -1.35 3.09 24.81
CA PRO A 77 -2.57 3.75 25.27
C PRO A 77 -3.81 2.88 25.00
N THR A 78 -4.87 3.02 25.78
CA THR A 78 -6.13 2.29 25.57
C THR A 78 -6.87 2.75 24.32
N ARG A 79 -6.48 3.90 23.77
CA ARG A 79 -7.09 4.50 22.58
C ARG A 79 -6.05 5.20 21.72
N LEU A 80 -6.16 5.01 20.41
CA LEU A 80 -5.36 5.71 19.40
C LEU A 80 -6.22 5.99 18.16
N ASP A 81 -6.26 7.21 17.70
CA ASP A 81 -6.92 7.59 16.44
C ASP A 81 -5.94 8.33 15.53
N ASN A 82 -5.39 7.61 14.56
CA ASN A 82 -4.47 8.13 13.56
C ASN A 82 -5.18 8.55 12.27
N ALA A 83 -6.51 8.53 12.21
CA ALA A 83 -7.26 8.82 10.98
C ALA A 83 -6.84 10.15 10.31
N TYR A 84 -6.48 11.16 11.10
CA TYR A 84 -6.01 12.47 10.61
C TYR A 84 -4.65 12.42 9.89
N LEU A 85 -3.88 11.34 10.10
CA LEU A 85 -2.58 11.12 9.42
C LEU A 85 -2.74 10.50 8.03
N PHE A 86 -3.91 9.92 7.75
CA PHE A 86 -4.23 9.25 6.50
C PHE A 86 -4.96 10.17 5.53
N PRO A 87 -5.01 9.84 4.22
CA PRO A 87 -5.83 10.62 3.29
C PRO A 87 -7.30 10.58 3.72
N PRO A 88 -8.05 11.68 3.50
CA PRO A 88 -9.47 11.71 3.79
C PRO A 88 -10.22 10.71 2.89
N PRO A 89 -11.40 10.22 3.30
CA PRO A 89 -12.24 9.41 2.41
C PRO A 89 -12.52 10.15 1.09
N GLU A 90 -12.22 9.52 -0.05
CA GLU A 90 -12.45 10.10 -1.37
C GLU A 90 -13.95 10.13 -1.69
N GLN A 91 -14.43 11.21 -2.29
CA GLN A 91 -15.86 11.51 -2.43
C GLN A 91 -16.66 10.39 -3.10
N ASP A 92 -16.14 9.86 -4.20
CA ASP A 92 -16.85 8.85 -5.00
C ASP A 92 -16.48 7.41 -4.59
N GLY A 93 -15.36 7.24 -3.87
CA GLY A 93 -14.88 5.93 -3.43
C GLY A 93 -14.56 4.98 -4.58
N GLN A 94 -14.72 3.66 -4.33
CA GLN A 94 -14.41 2.62 -5.32
C GLN A 94 -15.56 2.34 -6.31
N GLY A 95 -16.76 2.88 -6.09
CA GLY A 95 -17.92 2.57 -6.91
C GLY A 95 -18.24 1.07 -6.98
N GLU A 96 -18.60 0.60 -8.17
CA GLU A 96 -18.98 -0.80 -8.43
C GLU A 96 -17.78 -1.72 -8.72
N GLN A 97 -16.55 -1.18 -8.82
CA GLN A 97 -15.37 -1.97 -9.17
C GLN A 97 -14.86 -2.76 -7.96
N ASN A 98 -14.41 -4.02 -8.18
CA ASN A 98 -13.83 -4.89 -7.15
C ASN A 98 -12.40 -4.46 -6.72
N SER A 99 -12.16 -3.16 -6.59
CA SER A 99 -10.85 -2.55 -6.38
C SER A 99 -10.50 -2.22 -4.93
N CYS A 100 -11.26 -2.74 -3.95
CA CYS A 100 -11.09 -2.44 -2.52
C CYS A 100 -9.65 -2.66 -2.02
N VAL A 101 -8.95 -3.69 -2.50
CA VAL A 101 -7.54 -3.93 -2.16
C VAL A 101 -6.66 -2.78 -2.65
N ALA A 102 -6.84 -2.32 -3.89
CA ALA A 102 -6.07 -1.20 -4.42
C ALA A 102 -6.32 0.10 -3.63
N TRP A 103 -7.56 0.32 -3.19
CA TRP A 103 -7.90 1.45 -2.30
C TRP A 103 -7.24 1.34 -0.94
N ALA A 104 -7.33 0.18 -0.28
CA ALA A 104 -6.73 -0.01 1.03
C ALA A 104 -5.19 0.09 1.00
N VAL A 105 -4.55 -0.45 -0.05
CA VAL A 105 -3.09 -0.46 -0.17
C VAL A 105 -2.58 0.86 -0.75
N ALA A 106 -2.98 1.25 -1.97
CA ALA A 106 -2.42 2.43 -2.63
C ALA A 106 -2.96 3.74 -2.02
N TYR A 107 -4.30 3.91 -2.00
CA TYR A 107 -4.89 5.16 -1.52
C TYR A 107 -4.63 5.39 -0.03
N ALA A 108 -4.93 4.41 0.83
CA ALA A 108 -4.80 4.59 2.27
C ALA A 108 -3.35 4.41 2.75
N ALA A 109 -2.81 3.19 2.67
CA ALA A 109 -1.54 2.87 3.32
C ALA A 109 -0.33 3.56 2.64
N VAL A 110 -0.22 3.47 1.31
CA VAL A 110 0.95 4.06 0.59
C VAL A 110 0.91 5.57 0.60
N SER A 111 -0.26 6.21 0.43
CA SER A 111 -0.33 7.69 0.52
C SER A 111 0.15 8.18 1.89
N HIS A 112 -0.20 7.46 2.97
CA HIS A 112 0.29 7.78 4.31
C HIS A 112 1.82 7.61 4.43
N GLU A 113 2.35 6.49 3.96
CA GLU A 113 3.80 6.22 4.02
C GLU A 113 4.61 7.22 3.17
N GLU A 114 4.15 7.56 1.97
CA GLU A 114 4.82 8.53 1.11
C GLU A 114 4.69 9.97 1.65
N LYS A 115 3.56 10.33 2.27
CA LYS A 115 3.45 11.61 2.99
C LYS A 115 4.52 11.73 4.07
N ASN A 116 4.74 10.67 4.84
CA ASN A 116 5.79 10.65 5.87
C ASN A 116 7.21 10.65 5.28
N LYS A 117 7.42 10.01 4.12
CA LYS A 117 8.70 9.99 3.41
C LYS A 117 9.09 11.37 2.89
N TRP A 118 8.13 12.04 2.24
CA TRP A 118 8.34 13.34 1.59
C TRP A 118 8.11 14.53 2.51
N GLU A 119 7.54 14.30 3.70
CA GLU A 119 7.21 15.33 4.69
C GLU A 119 6.16 16.33 4.18
N TRP A 120 5.20 15.84 3.38
CA TRP A 120 4.11 16.66 2.86
C TRP A 120 3.22 17.17 3.99
N SER A 121 2.90 18.46 3.98
CA SER A 121 2.10 19.11 5.01
C SER A 121 0.64 18.68 5.00
N SER A 122 0.09 18.38 3.82
CA SER A 122 -1.32 18.02 3.62
C SER A 122 -1.50 17.02 2.50
N TYR A 123 -2.71 16.47 2.41
CA TYR A 123 -3.13 15.68 1.27
C TYR A 123 -3.73 16.56 0.18
N SER A 124 -3.42 16.22 -1.05
CA SER A 124 -4.04 16.70 -2.27
C SER A 124 -4.11 15.53 -3.25
N ARG A 125 -4.73 15.69 -4.41
CA ARG A 125 -4.74 14.61 -5.42
C ARG A 125 -3.32 14.22 -5.88
N ASN A 126 -2.34 15.12 -5.79
CA ASN A 126 -0.94 14.82 -6.07
C ASN A 126 -0.29 13.94 -5.00
N HIS A 127 -0.82 13.95 -3.78
CA HIS A 127 -0.30 13.26 -2.61
C HIS A 127 -1.14 12.03 -2.22
N CYS A 128 -2.20 11.75 -2.96
CA CYS A 128 -3.01 10.54 -2.83
C CYS A 128 -2.71 9.60 -4.01
N PHE A 129 -2.36 8.36 -3.72
CA PHE A 129 -1.93 7.40 -4.74
C PHE A 129 -3.11 6.66 -5.37
N SER A 130 -2.99 6.42 -6.67
CA SER A 130 -4.08 5.94 -7.51
C SER A 130 -4.39 4.46 -7.32
N PRO A 131 -5.62 4.11 -6.88
CA PRO A 131 -6.08 2.73 -6.90
C PRO A 131 -6.15 2.16 -8.32
N ALA A 132 -6.54 2.98 -9.32
CA ALA A 132 -6.62 2.56 -10.71
C ALA A 132 -5.28 2.10 -11.26
N PHE A 133 -4.17 2.76 -10.88
CA PHE A 133 -2.84 2.34 -11.29
C PHE A 133 -2.52 0.90 -10.87
N VAL A 134 -2.83 0.55 -9.62
CA VAL A 134 -2.59 -0.81 -9.10
C VAL A 134 -3.59 -1.80 -9.68
N PHE A 135 -4.88 -1.48 -9.64
CA PHE A 135 -5.93 -2.37 -10.10
C PHE A 135 -5.79 -2.70 -11.58
N ASN A 136 -5.70 -1.70 -12.45
CA ASN A 136 -5.62 -1.89 -13.89
C ASN A 136 -4.26 -2.46 -14.37
N SER A 137 -3.25 -2.50 -13.49
CA SER A 137 -1.98 -3.20 -13.76
C SER A 137 -2.01 -4.68 -13.43
N LEU A 138 -2.88 -5.11 -12.51
CA LEU A 138 -2.86 -6.46 -11.93
C LEU A 138 -4.06 -7.32 -12.36
N THR A 139 -5.12 -6.72 -12.90
CA THR A 139 -6.33 -7.46 -13.29
C THR A 139 -6.91 -6.91 -14.59
N ASP A 140 -7.66 -7.74 -15.28
CA ASP A 140 -8.52 -7.39 -16.41
C ASP A 140 -9.95 -6.97 -15.98
N GLY A 141 -10.20 -6.85 -14.66
CA GLY A 141 -11.45 -6.35 -14.09
C GLY A 141 -12.44 -7.44 -13.65
N GLY A 142 -12.16 -8.72 -13.93
CA GLY A 142 -13.09 -9.82 -13.61
C GLY A 142 -13.16 -10.14 -12.11
N GLU A 143 -12.02 -10.11 -11.43
CA GLU A 143 -11.89 -10.48 -10.02
C GLU A 143 -11.21 -9.38 -9.20
N GLY A 144 -11.35 -9.47 -7.88
CA GLY A 144 -10.60 -8.61 -6.95
C GLY A 144 -9.11 -8.97 -6.91
N LEU A 145 -8.33 -8.16 -6.21
CA LEU A 145 -6.89 -8.37 -6.05
C LEU A 145 -6.56 -9.12 -4.75
N SER A 146 -5.45 -9.84 -4.75
CA SER A 146 -4.78 -10.26 -3.53
C SER A 146 -4.05 -9.07 -2.89
N ILE A 147 -4.13 -8.93 -1.54
CA ILE A 147 -3.41 -7.88 -0.81
C ILE A 147 -1.89 -8.04 -1.00
N SER A 148 -1.38 -9.27 -0.90
CA SER A 148 0.05 -9.53 -1.05
C SER A 148 0.57 -9.21 -2.47
N GLU A 149 -0.21 -9.50 -3.51
CA GLU A 149 0.15 -9.14 -4.89
C GLU A 149 0.18 -7.62 -5.09
N ALA A 150 -0.79 -6.89 -4.56
CA ALA A 150 -0.78 -5.44 -4.60
C ALA A 150 0.43 -4.84 -3.87
N MET A 151 0.78 -5.39 -2.69
CA MET A 151 1.95 -4.97 -1.93
C MET A 151 3.27 -5.26 -2.66
N LYS A 152 3.43 -6.47 -3.19
CA LYS A 152 4.58 -6.87 -4.02
C LYS A 152 4.72 -5.97 -5.25
N PHE A 153 3.60 -5.67 -5.90
CA PHE A 153 3.59 -4.80 -7.08
C PHE A 153 4.11 -3.41 -6.74
N ILE A 154 3.66 -2.80 -5.65
CA ILE A 154 4.09 -1.45 -5.26
C ILE A 154 5.56 -1.42 -4.84
N VAL A 155 6.06 -2.44 -4.14
CA VAL A 155 7.50 -2.55 -3.82
C VAL A 155 8.34 -2.64 -5.09
N ARG A 156 7.91 -3.40 -6.09
CA ARG A 156 8.68 -3.60 -7.33
C ARG A 156 8.52 -2.47 -8.34
N LYS A 157 7.30 -1.98 -8.53
CA LYS A 157 6.94 -1.04 -9.62
C LYS A 157 6.65 0.37 -9.12
N GLY A 158 6.21 0.51 -7.86
CA GLY A 158 5.71 1.77 -7.34
C GLY A 158 4.26 2.03 -7.72
N VAL A 159 3.80 3.24 -7.47
CA VAL A 159 2.45 3.70 -7.79
C VAL A 159 2.47 5.21 -8.06
N CYS A 160 1.67 5.70 -8.99
CA CYS A 160 1.53 7.14 -9.25
C CYS A 160 0.32 7.74 -8.53
N SER A 161 0.29 9.06 -8.43
CA SER A 161 -0.80 9.81 -7.78
C SER A 161 -2.10 9.79 -8.60
N LEU A 162 -3.22 10.16 -7.94
CA LEU A 162 -4.52 10.36 -8.59
C LEU A 162 -4.50 11.44 -9.66
N THR A 163 -3.64 12.44 -9.55
CA THR A 163 -3.48 13.46 -10.59
C THR A 163 -2.87 12.88 -11.87
N VAL A 164 -1.93 11.95 -11.73
CA VAL A 164 -1.24 11.31 -12.86
C VAL A 164 -2.09 10.23 -13.51
N MET A 165 -2.84 9.48 -12.71
CA MET A 165 -3.81 8.49 -13.18
C MET A 165 -5.04 8.55 -12.29
N ASP A 166 -6.07 9.21 -12.78
CA ASP A 166 -7.34 9.33 -12.08
C ASP A 166 -8.03 7.98 -11.92
N TYR A 167 -8.90 7.89 -10.92
CA TYR A 167 -9.70 6.70 -10.69
C TYR A 167 -11.08 6.84 -11.36
N SER A 168 -11.50 5.76 -12.01
CA SER A 168 -12.88 5.55 -12.45
C SER A 168 -13.19 4.07 -12.33
N ASP A 169 -14.31 3.74 -11.71
CA ASP A 169 -14.80 2.37 -11.53
C ASP A 169 -15.25 1.71 -12.84
N GLU A 170 -15.47 2.50 -13.88
CA GLU A 170 -15.82 2.03 -15.24
C GLU A 170 -14.58 1.78 -16.11
N SER A 171 -13.38 2.21 -15.69
CA SER A 171 -12.16 2.20 -16.52
C SER A 171 -11.20 1.08 -16.14
N LEU A 172 -10.77 0.31 -17.15
CA LEU A 172 -9.73 -0.72 -17.05
C LEU A 172 -8.53 -0.39 -17.96
N ILE A 173 -8.31 0.89 -18.24
CA ILE A 173 -7.19 1.32 -19.08
C ILE A 173 -5.88 1.07 -18.31
N SER A 174 -5.01 0.24 -18.88
CA SER A 174 -3.68 -0.02 -18.32
C SER A 174 -2.83 1.24 -18.29
N PRO A 175 -1.95 1.42 -17.28
CA PRO A 175 -1.05 2.56 -17.20
C PRO A 175 -0.15 2.68 -18.42
N ASN A 176 0.03 3.90 -18.92
CA ASN A 176 0.98 4.20 -19.99
C ASN A 176 2.43 4.31 -19.47
N SER A 177 3.39 4.48 -20.39
CA SER A 177 4.83 4.56 -20.05
C SER A 177 5.15 5.70 -19.09
N ARG A 178 4.52 6.87 -19.28
CA ARG A 178 4.71 8.05 -18.41
C ARG A 178 4.21 7.81 -17.00
N GLN A 179 3.00 7.28 -16.86
CA GLN A 179 2.42 6.90 -15.56
C GLN A 179 3.30 5.87 -14.85
N THR A 180 3.80 4.87 -15.58
CA THR A 180 4.74 3.89 -15.06
C THR A 180 6.07 4.52 -14.66
N LYS A 181 6.54 5.52 -15.40
CA LYS A 181 7.77 6.24 -15.06
C LYS A 181 7.61 7.05 -13.77
N VAL A 182 6.51 7.78 -13.61
CA VAL A 182 6.20 8.49 -12.35
C VAL A 182 6.14 7.50 -11.19
N ALA A 183 5.42 6.38 -11.35
CA ALA A 183 5.28 5.36 -10.32
C ALA A 183 6.64 4.83 -9.83
N SER A 184 7.63 4.71 -10.72
CA SER A 184 8.95 4.18 -10.36
C SER A 184 9.71 4.98 -9.28
N TYR A 185 9.31 6.23 -9.03
CA TYR A 185 9.85 7.06 -7.95
C TYR A 185 9.14 6.88 -6.59
N PHE A 186 7.97 6.23 -6.61
CA PHE A 186 7.13 6.02 -5.45
C PHE A 186 6.99 4.53 -5.14
N LYS A 187 8.13 3.86 -5.03
CA LYS A 187 8.22 2.48 -4.58
C LYS A 187 8.21 2.44 -3.06
N ALA A 188 7.40 1.54 -2.51
CA ALA A 188 7.54 1.19 -1.11
C ALA A 188 8.88 0.46 -0.86
N GLY A 189 9.38 0.54 0.37
CA GLY A 189 10.64 -0.10 0.74
C GLY A 189 10.48 -1.59 1.00
N SER A 190 9.41 -1.94 1.72
CA SER A 190 9.10 -3.32 2.09
C SER A 190 7.63 -3.43 2.49
N TRP A 191 7.19 -4.66 2.68
CA TRP A 191 5.92 -4.97 3.32
C TRP A 191 6.09 -6.21 4.20
N LYS A 192 5.15 -6.42 5.14
CA LYS A 192 5.15 -7.58 6.03
C LYS A 192 3.74 -8.00 6.41
N THR A 193 3.60 -9.25 6.79
CA THR A 193 2.40 -9.80 7.41
C THR A 193 2.57 -9.77 8.93
N ILE A 194 1.52 -9.38 9.64
CA ILE A 194 1.46 -9.39 11.10
C ILE A 194 0.25 -10.19 11.56
N ARG A 195 0.24 -10.61 12.83
CA ARG A 195 -0.86 -11.41 13.37
C ARG A 195 -1.22 -11.01 14.80
N GLY A 196 -2.53 -10.88 15.02
CA GLY A 196 -3.13 -10.63 16.32
C GLY A 196 -3.24 -9.16 16.70
N THR A 197 -4.11 -8.89 17.67
CA THR A 197 -4.48 -7.54 18.11
C THR A 197 -3.29 -6.70 18.56
N ASN A 198 -2.35 -7.30 19.29
CA ASN A 198 -1.18 -6.59 19.83
C ASN A 198 -0.21 -6.17 18.71
N ALA A 199 -0.04 -7.01 17.68
CA ALA A 199 0.79 -6.67 16.53
C ALA A 199 0.20 -5.49 15.74
N VAL A 200 -1.12 -5.46 15.55
CA VAL A 200 -1.81 -4.31 14.93
C VAL A 200 -1.64 -3.05 15.76
N LYS A 201 -1.84 -3.12 17.09
CA LYS A 201 -1.62 -1.97 17.97
C LYS A 201 -0.19 -1.44 17.91
N LYS A 202 0.79 -2.35 17.86
CA LYS A 202 2.20 -1.99 17.70
C LYS A 202 2.42 -1.13 16.46
N GLU A 203 1.99 -1.61 15.28
CA GLU A 203 2.18 -0.89 14.02
C GLU A 203 1.48 0.47 14.02
N LEU A 204 0.26 0.54 14.56
CA LEU A 204 -0.49 1.80 14.69
C LEU A 204 0.22 2.80 15.61
N ASN A 205 0.83 2.35 16.72
CA ASN A 205 1.62 3.20 17.62
C ASN A 205 2.96 3.61 17.02
N GLU A 206 3.49 2.85 16.07
CA GLU A 206 4.65 3.22 15.25
C GLU A 206 4.27 4.16 14.10
N GLY A 207 2.98 4.46 13.93
CA GLY A 207 2.45 5.38 12.93
C GLY A 207 2.14 4.73 11.59
N HIS A 208 2.10 3.40 11.49
CA HIS A 208 1.76 2.69 10.26
C HIS A 208 0.28 2.31 10.21
N GLY A 209 -0.31 2.29 9.00
CA GLY A 209 -1.61 1.68 8.76
C GLY A 209 -1.50 0.17 8.59
N VAL A 210 -2.59 -0.55 8.90
CA VAL A 210 -2.64 -2.00 8.74
C VAL A 210 -3.76 -2.37 7.77
N VAL A 211 -3.40 -2.91 6.62
CA VAL A 211 -4.38 -3.40 5.64
C VAL A 211 -4.87 -4.78 6.06
N ILE A 212 -6.18 -4.96 6.04
CA ILE A 212 -6.81 -6.25 6.32
C ILE A 212 -7.80 -6.64 5.23
N GLY A 213 -7.96 -7.95 5.02
CA GLY A 213 -9.04 -8.51 4.21
C GLY A 213 -10.02 -9.22 5.11
N PHE A 214 -11.31 -8.98 4.95
CA PHE A 214 -12.34 -9.61 5.75
C PHE A 214 -13.64 -9.87 4.95
N VAL A 215 -14.48 -10.75 5.46
CA VAL A 215 -15.83 -10.95 4.95
C VAL A 215 -16.77 -10.04 5.70
N PRO A 216 -17.30 -8.99 5.06
CA PRO A 216 -18.20 -8.05 5.72
C PRO A 216 -19.56 -8.68 6.01
N PRO A 217 -20.35 -8.12 6.96
CA PRO A 217 -21.75 -8.46 7.13
C PRO A 217 -22.56 -8.30 5.85
N ALA A 218 -23.61 -9.07 5.67
CA ALA A 218 -24.47 -9.03 4.47
C ALA A 218 -25.13 -7.65 4.22
N ASN A 219 -25.29 -6.84 5.28
CA ASN A 219 -25.84 -5.48 5.21
C ASN A 219 -24.77 -4.37 5.31
N TYR A 220 -23.51 -4.69 5.03
CA TYR A 220 -22.38 -3.78 5.22
C TYR A 220 -22.48 -2.46 4.43
N SER A 221 -23.03 -2.51 3.22
CA SER A 221 -23.19 -1.32 2.37
C SER A 221 -24.25 -0.34 2.86
N SER A 222 -25.24 -0.81 3.63
CA SER A 222 -26.46 -0.02 3.88
C SER A 222 -26.51 0.72 5.21
N ALA A 223 -25.76 0.36 6.24
CA ALA A 223 -25.80 1.09 7.51
C ALA A 223 -24.83 0.62 8.60
N ASN A 224 -24.24 -0.54 8.51
CA ASN A 224 -23.53 -1.09 9.65
C ASN A 224 -22.04 -0.79 9.55
N ASN A 225 -21.61 0.24 10.26
CA ASN A 225 -20.21 0.66 10.35
C ASN A 225 -19.42 -0.11 11.41
N VAL A 226 -20.01 -1.13 12.05
CA VAL A 226 -19.35 -1.99 13.06
C VAL A 226 -19.54 -3.44 12.70
N THR A 227 -18.45 -4.20 12.62
CA THR A 227 -18.43 -5.66 12.45
C THR A 227 -18.12 -6.30 13.79
N TYR A 228 -19.08 -7.01 14.38
CA TYR A 228 -18.93 -7.73 15.67
C TYR A 228 -18.46 -9.18 15.51
N GLY A 229 -18.66 -9.77 14.34
CA GLY A 229 -18.27 -11.16 14.08
C GLY A 229 -19.35 -12.21 14.30
N ASN A 230 -20.54 -11.82 14.73
CA ASN A 230 -21.69 -12.72 14.92
C ASN A 230 -22.80 -12.54 13.88
N GLU A 231 -22.64 -11.59 12.97
CA GLU A 231 -23.59 -11.27 11.90
C GLU A 231 -23.66 -12.38 10.83
N THR A 232 -24.73 -12.36 10.06
CA THR A 232 -24.77 -13.07 8.77
C THR A 232 -23.78 -12.41 7.82
N LEU A 233 -22.89 -13.20 7.28
CA LEU A 233 -21.83 -12.72 6.38
C LEU A 233 -22.35 -12.54 4.96
N GLY A 234 -21.75 -11.56 4.25
CA GLY A 234 -21.88 -11.42 2.81
C GLY A 234 -21.14 -12.52 2.05
N ASN A 235 -21.26 -12.51 0.73
CA ASN A 235 -20.70 -13.54 -0.15
C ASN A 235 -19.32 -13.17 -0.74
N GLY A 236 -18.80 -11.97 -0.43
CA GLY A 236 -17.55 -11.46 -0.99
C GLY A 236 -16.56 -11.03 0.07
N GLY A 237 -15.29 -10.96 -0.30
CA GLY A 237 -14.23 -10.35 0.51
C GLY A 237 -14.19 -8.85 0.34
N HIS A 238 -13.70 -8.15 1.36
CA HIS A 238 -13.46 -6.71 1.33
C HIS A 238 -12.11 -6.40 1.98
N ALA A 239 -11.46 -5.33 1.53
CA ALA A 239 -10.20 -4.88 2.09
C ALA A 239 -10.32 -3.43 2.56
N VAL A 240 -9.74 -3.15 3.73
CA VAL A 240 -9.73 -1.82 4.37
C VAL A 240 -8.37 -1.57 5.04
N CYS A 241 -8.10 -0.30 5.39
CA CYS A 241 -6.92 0.07 6.14
C CYS A 241 -7.27 0.46 7.57
N ILE A 242 -6.78 -0.28 8.57
CA ILE A 242 -6.92 0.07 9.99
C ILE A 242 -6.05 1.30 10.26
N VAL A 243 -6.64 2.31 10.92
CA VAL A 243 -6.03 3.61 11.20
C VAL A 243 -6.10 4.00 12.68
N GLY A 244 -6.68 3.16 13.54
CA GLY A 244 -6.80 3.43 14.96
C GLY A 244 -7.43 2.28 15.73
N TYR A 245 -7.56 2.46 17.05
CA TYR A 245 -8.24 1.51 17.93
C TYR A 245 -8.80 2.19 19.18
N ASP A 246 -9.74 1.51 19.84
CA ASP A 246 -10.28 1.90 21.13
C ASP A 246 -10.61 0.62 21.92
N ASP A 247 -9.99 0.45 23.10
CA ASP A 247 -10.12 -0.75 23.93
C ASP A 247 -11.45 -0.79 24.68
N ASP A 248 -12.07 0.36 24.88
CA ASP A 248 -13.33 0.48 25.62
C ASP A 248 -14.55 0.46 24.68
N LEU A 249 -14.35 0.81 23.40
CA LEU A 249 -15.45 0.89 22.43
C LEU A 249 -15.80 -0.50 21.89
N TYR A 250 -17.08 -0.88 21.95
CA TYR A 250 -17.57 -2.17 21.43
C TYR A 250 -16.90 -3.42 22.04
N GLY A 251 -16.32 -3.31 23.24
CA GLY A 251 -15.54 -4.40 23.86
C GLY A 251 -14.12 -4.53 23.30
N GLY A 252 -13.62 -3.47 22.70
CA GLY A 252 -12.33 -3.37 22.00
C GLY A 252 -12.47 -3.53 20.50
N ALA A 253 -12.10 -2.47 19.75
CA ALA A 253 -12.27 -2.44 18.30
C ALA A 253 -11.18 -1.64 17.58
N PHE A 254 -10.93 -2.01 16.33
CA PHE A 254 -10.11 -1.27 15.37
C PHE A 254 -10.98 -0.35 14.53
N LYS A 255 -10.54 0.91 14.36
CA LYS A 255 -11.08 1.87 13.41
C LYS A 255 -10.37 1.71 12.07
N TYR A 256 -11.13 1.67 10.98
CA TYR A 256 -10.56 1.58 9.65
C TYR A 256 -11.14 2.62 8.69
N LEU A 257 -10.33 3.01 7.70
CA LEU A 257 -10.73 3.79 6.54
C LEU A 257 -11.28 2.86 5.47
N ASN A 258 -12.54 3.11 5.04
CA ASN A 258 -13.21 2.39 3.98
C ASN A 258 -13.09 3.12 2.64
N SER A 259 -13.41 2.43 1.55
CA SER A 259 -13.38 2.91 0.17
C SER A 259 -14.76 3.22 -0.42
N TYR A 260 -15.78 3.46 0.41
CA TYR A 260 -17.16 3.73 -0.03
C TYR A 260 -17.56 5.20 0.06
N GLY A 261 -16.56 6.09 0.13
CA GLY A 261 -16.77 7.53 0.24
C GLY A 261 -17.19 8.00 1.64
N PRO A 262 -17.22 9.34 1.86
CA PRO A 262 -17.53 9.92 3.16
C PRO A 262 -18.99 9.77 3.59
N GLY A 263 -19.89 9.43 2.67
CA GLY A 263 -21.30 9.16 2.95
C GLY A 263 -21.54 7.81 3.65
N TRP A 264 -20.56 6.91 3.66
CA TRP A 264 -20.67 5.62 4.31
C TRP A 264 -20.17 5.66 5.76
N GLY A 265 -20.82 4.89 6.64
CA GLY A 265 -20.39 4.69 8.01
C GLY A 265 -20.27 5.99 8.82
N GLN A 266 -19.17 6.14 9.54
CA GLN A 266 -18.83 7.36 10.28
C GLN A 266 -17.91 8.24 9.43
N ASN A 267 -18.47 8.99 8.48
CA ASN A 267 -17.71 9.80 7.53
C ASN A 267 -16.63 9.02 6.77
N GLY A 268 -16.97 7.84 6.25
CA GLY A 268 -16.06 6.96 5.51
C GLY A 268 -15.26 5.99 6.38
N TYR A 269 -15.46 6.01 7.69
CA TYR A 269 -14.80 5.10 8.63
C TYR A 269 -15.79 4.08 9.21
N GLY A 270 -15.25 2.89 9.48
CA GLY A 270 -15.95 1.82 10.18
C GLY A 270 -15.11 1.23 11.31
N TRP A 271 -15.70 0.26 12.00
CA TRP A 271 -15.08 -0.45 13.11
C TRP A 271 -15.18 -1.96 12.93
N ILE A 272 -14.15 -2.68 13.36
CA ILE A 272 -14.16 -4.13 13.49
C ILE A 272 -13.69 -4.49 14.89
N THR A 273 -14.49 -5.27 15.64
CA THR A 273 -14.11 -5.67 17.00
C THR A 273 -12.86 -6.57 16.97
N TYR A 274 -12.08 -6.58 18.06
CA TYR A 274 -10.93 -7.46 18.17
C TYR A 274 -11.34 -8.93 18.06
N GLU A 275 -12.53 -9.28 18.58
CA GLU A 275 -13.09 -10.61 18.43
C GLU A 275 -13.32 -10.93 16.94
N ALA A 276 -14.03 -10.08 16.21
CA ALA A 276 -14.29 -10.29 14.78
C ALA A 276 -13.00 -10.39 13.98
N PHE A 277 -12.04 -9.49 14.19
CA PHE A 277 -10.73 -9.51 13.53
C PHE A 277 -10.00 -10.85 13.72
N ASN A 278 -10.09 -11.45 14.90
CA ASN A 278 -9.44 -12.72 15.21
C ASN A 278 -10.24 -13.96 14.79
N LEU A 279 -11.48 -13.82 14.30
CA LEU A 279 -12.27 -14.95 13.82
C LEU A 279 -11.86 -15.35 12.39
N LYS A 280 -11.43 -16.61 12.20
CA LYS A 280 -11.04 -17.14 10.89
C LYS A 280 -12.15 -17.02 9.83
N ARG A 281 -13.41 -17.07 10.21
CA ARG A 281 -14.55 -16.93 9.30
C ARG A 281 -14.76 -15.48 8.80
N ILE A 282 -14.21 -14.50 9.50
CA ILE A 282 -14.29 -13.08 9.16
C ILE A 282 -13.04 -12.64 8.43
N ASN A 283 -11.85 -12.90 8.97
CA ASN A 283 -10.60 -12.52 8.35
C ASN A 283 -10.23 -13.50 7.23
N HIS A 284 -10.27 -13.05 6.00
CA HIS A 284 -10.06 -13.87 4.79
C HIS A 284 -8.71 -14.58 4.75
N HIS A 285 -7.69 -13.97 5.32
CA HIS A 285 -6.31 -14.44 5.25
C HIS A 285 -5.89 -15.27 6.48
N GLY A 286 -6.84 -15.56 7.35
CA GLY A 286 -6.63 -16.30 8.58
C GLY A 286 -6.87 -15.44 9.82
N SER A 287 -6.94 -16.09 10.96
CA SER A 287 -7.28 -15.44 12.24
C SER A 287 -6.31 -14.33 12.56
N GLY A 288 -6.81 -13.08 12.64
CA GLY A 288 -6.05 -11.91 13.08
C GLY A 288 -4.92 -11.45 12.16
N VAL A 289 -4.96 -11.77 10.86
CA VAL A 289 -3.91 -11.38 9.89
C VAL A 289 -4.11 -9.94 9.40
N GLY A 290 -3.02 -9.19 9.38
CA GLY A 290 -2.92 -7.87 8.78
C GLY A 290 -1.63 -7.71 7.98
N TYR A 291 -1.60 -6.72 7.13
CA TYR A 291 -0.48 -6.41 6.23
C TYR A 291 -0.04 -4.97 6.43
N VAL A 292 1.26 -4.77 6.52
CA VAL A 292 1.87 -3.44 6.71
C VAL A 292 2.83 -3.19 5.56
N ILE A 293 2.69 -2.04 4.90
CA ILE A 293 3.64 -1.57 3.91
C ILE A 293 4.46 -0.43 4.53
N LYS A 294 5.73 -0.34 4.18
CA LYS A 294 6.65 0.66 4.71
C LYS A 294 7.21 1.52 3.59
N LYS A 295 7.39 2.80 3.85
CA LYS A 295 7.96 3.76 2.89
C LYS A 295 9.34 3.33 2.39
N GLY A 296 9.62 3.61 1.12
CA GLY A 296 10.94 3.48 0.55
C GLY A 296 11.88 4.62 0.98
N THR A 297 13.16 4.46 0.69
CA THR A 297 14.20 5.45 1.02
C THR A 297 14.60 6.32 -0.17
N ASP A 298 14.23 5.95 -1.39
CA ASP A 298 14.60 6.70 -2.60
C ASP A 298 13.91 8.06 -2.63
N LYS A 299 14.72 9.11 -2.65
CA LYS A 299 14.31 10.52 -2.81
C LYS A 299 14.89 11.16 -4.08
N SER A 300 15.32 10.36 -5.05
CA SER A 300 15.97 10.84 -6.28
C SER A 300 15.09 11.79 -7.09
N LEU A 301 13.77 11.63 -7.04
CA LEU A 301 12.86 12.59 -7.67
C LEU A 301 13.08 14.02 -7.16
N ARG A 302 13.18 14.19 -5.83
CA ARG A 302 13.37 15.52 -5.21
C ARG A 302 14.69 16.17 -5.62
N THR A 303 15.76 15.38 -5.76
CA THR A 303 17.07 15.89 -6.14
C THR A 303 17.20 16.19 -7.63
N ASN A 304 16.42 15.49 -8.45
CA ASN A 304 16.50 15.58 -9.91
C ASN A 304 15.41 16.47 -10.54
N MET A 305 14.39 16.84 -9.77
CA MET A 305 13.31 17.68 -10.28
C MET A 305 13.85 19.05 -10.71
N GLY A 306 13.42 19.51 -11.86
CA GLY A 306 13.86 20.78 -12.45
C GLY A 306 15.14 20.69 -13.31
N ASP A 307 15.94 19.63 -13.20
CA ASP A 307 17.12 19.36 -14.03
C ASP A 307 16.69 18.61 -15.30
N VAL A 308 16.19 19.33 -16.28
CA VAL A 308 15.55 18.79 -17.50
C VAL A 308 16.55 18.39 -18.56
N ASP A 309 17.71 19.05 -18.60
CA ASP A 309 18.80 18.76 -19.54
C ASP A 309 19.81 17.74 -19.01
N PHE A 310 19.61 17.22 -17.79
CA PHE A 310 20.47 16.26 -17.10
C PHE A 310 21.89 16.78 -16.83
N SER A 311 22.06 18.09 -16.70
CA SER A 311 23.36 18.73 -16.41
C SER A 311 23.82 18.53 -14.97
N GLY A 312 22.95 18.09 -14.08
CA GLY A 312 23.17 17.96 -12.64
C GLY A 312 22.89 19.25 -11.86
N SER A 313 22.32 20.27 -12.52
CA SER A 313 22.02 21.57 -11.91
C SER A 313 20.75 22.16 -12.48
N VAL A 314 19.89 22.71 -11.64
CA VAL A 314 18.70 23.44 -12.07
C VAL A 314 19.07 24.88 -12.44
N THR A 315 18.86 25.23 -13.70
CA THR A 315 19.26 26.52 -14.29
C THR A 315 18.14 27.17 -15.12
N ALA A 316 18.37 28.37 -15.60
CA ALA A 316 17.47 29.02 -16.55
C ALA A 316 17.38 28.28 -17.91
N ALA A 317 18.35 27.42 -18.24
CA ALA A 317 18.31 26.59 -19.45
C ALA A 317 17.18 25.57 -19.38
N ASP A 318 16.97 24.97 -18.19
CA ASP A 318 15.89 24.01 -17.97
C ASP A 318 14.51 24.66 -18.11
N SER A 319 14.32 25.82 -17.52
CA SER A 319 13.10 26.62 -17.69
C SER A 319 12.81 26.91 -19.17
N ARG A 320 13.82 27.25 -19.94
CA ARG A 320 13.69 27.48 -21.39
C ARG A 320 13.29 26.20 -22.13
N LEU A 321 13.83 25.04 -21.74
CA LEU A 321 13.44 23.75 -22.33
C LEU A 321 11.97 23.44 -22.07
N ILE A 322 11.46 23.68 -20.86
CA ILE A 322 10.04 23.51 -20.54
C ILE A 322 9.16 24.40 -21.43
N LEU A 323 9.51 25.69 -21.60
CA LEU A 323 8.77 26.60 -22.47
C LEU A 323 8.79 26.13 -23.94
N ARG A 324 9.91 25.58 -24.42
CA ARG A 324 10.02 25.03 -25.79
C ARG A 324 9.12 23.82 -25.96
N TYR A 325 9.04 22.93 -24.96
CA TYR A 325 8.11 21.79 -24.96
C TYR A 325 6.65 22.29 -24.99
N CYS A 326 6.28 23.22 -24.12
CA CYS A 326 4.94 23.83 -24.11
C CYS A 326 4.56 24.45 -25.44
N SER A 327 5.55 25.00 -26.14
CA SER A 327 5.39 25.62 -27.50
C SER A 327 5.47 24.59 -28.64
N ARG A 328 5.55 23.28 -28.33
CA ARG A 328 5.71 22.17 -29.29
C ARG A 328 6.97 22.28 -30.17
N LEU A 329 8.01 22.94 -29.67
CA LEU A 329 9.32 23.05 -30.33
C LEU A 329 10.32 22.00 -29.88
N GLU A 330 9.94 21.20 -28.88
CA GLU A 330 10.72 20.08 -28.32
C GLU A 330 9.81 18.87 -28.05
N THR A 331 10.40 17.68 -28.04
CA THR A 331 9.77 16.44 -27.58
C THR A 331 10.53 15.94 -26.37
N TYR A 332 9.82 15.39 -25.40
CA TYR A 332 10.40 14.93 -24.13
C TYR A 332 10.34 13.42 -24.01
N THR A 333 11.36 12.84 -23.40
CA THR A 333 11.29 11.52 -22.80
C THR A 333 10.38 11.56 -21.58
N ASP A 334 9.88 10.39 -21.14
CA ASP A 334 9.08 10.32 -19.92
C ASP A 334 9.87 10.83 -18.68
N GLU A 335 11.20 10.59 -18.63
CA GLU A 335 12.08 11.14 -17.57
C GLU A 335 12.11 12.67 -17.57
N GLN A 336 12.31 13.29 -18.72
CA GLN A 336 12.31 14.75 -18.84
C GLN A 336 10.96 15.33 -18.44
N PHE A 337 9.87 14.68 -18.84
CA PHE A 337 8.53 15.12 -18.47
C PHE A 337 8.36 15.11 -16.94
N VAL A 338 8.72 14.00 -16.28
CA VAL A 338 8.57 13.86 -14.81
C VAL A 338 9.41 14.89 -14.07
N ARG A 339 10.64 15.17 -14.52
CA ARG A 339 11.50 16.21 -13.94
C ARG A 339 10.98 17.63 -14.16
N SER A 340 10.17 17.83 -15.19
CA SER A 340 9.62 19.12 -15.57
C SER A 340 8.27 19.45 -14.94
N ASP A 341 7.52 18.44 -14.51
CA ASP A 341 6.20 18.60 -13.87
C ASP A 341 6.37 19.01 -12.40
N ILE A 342 6.70 20.27 -12.22
CA ILE A 342 7.17 20.86 -10.95
C ILE A 342 6.07 20.94 -9.90
N ASP A 343 4.84 21.06 -10.30
CA ASP A 343 3.67 21.13 -9.42
C ASP A 343 2.93 19.80 -9.30
N GLY A 344 3.38 18.77 -10.05
CA GLY A 344 2.79 17.42 -10.04
C GLY A 344 1.39 17.38 -10.67
N SER A 345 1.05 18.35 -11.53
CA SER A 345 -0.27 18.45 -12.17
C SER A 345 -0.52 17.39 -13.24
N GLY A 346 0.52 16.65 -13.65
CA GLY A 346 0.47 15.71 -14.77
C GLY A 346 0.47 16.39 -16.14
N SER A 347 0.67 17.72 -16.18
CA SER A 347 0.69 18.53 -17.40
C SER A 347 1.79 19.56 -17.35
N LEU A 348 2.54 19.72 -18.44
CA LEU A 348 3.57 20.76 -18.51
C LEU A 348 3.01 22.08 -19.04
N THR A 349 3.21 23.12 -18.26
CA THR A 349 2.74 24.48 -18.55
C THR A 349 3.86 25.51 -18.36
N SER A 350 3.58 26.75 -18.67
CA SER A 350 4.49 27.86 -18.37
C SER A 350 4.68 28.10 -16.86
N SER A 351 3.77 27.58 -16.03
CA SER A 351 3.90 27.62 -14.56
C SER A 351 5.09 26.81 -14.09
N ASP A 352 5.30 25.60 -14.63
CA ASP A 352 6.45 24.75 -14.32
C ASP A 352 7.75 25.45 -14.67
N ALA A 353 7.82 26.04 -15.87
CA ALA A 353 8.98 26.81 -16.30
C ALA A 353 9.26 28.01 -15.36
N GLN A 354 8.22 28.67 -14.89
CA GLN A 354 8.35 29.77 -13.94
C GLN A 354 8.92 29.30 -12.59
N PHE A 355 8.45 28.17 -12.06
CA PHE A 355 8.98 27.62 -10.82
C PHE A 355 10.45 27.23 -10.95
N VAL A 356 10.84 26.59 -12.07
CA VAL A 356 12.25 26.27 -12.34
C VAL A 356 13.11 27.53 -12.39
N LEU A 357 12.65 28.58 -13.08
CA LEU A 357 13.37 29.85 -13.16
C LEU A 357 13.53 30.52 -11.78
N ARG A 358 12.47 30.52 -10.97
CA ARG A 358 12.49 31.07 -9.61
C ARG A 358 13.46 30.30 -8.72
N TYR A 359 13.47 28.97 -8.81
CA TYR A 359 14.41 28.11 -8.08
C TYR A 359 15.85 28.40 -8.52
N ALA A 360 16.13 28.41 -9.81
CA ALA A 360 17.44 28.74 -10.37
C ALA A 360 17.94 30.15 -9.96
N SER A 361 17.02 31.07 -9.66
CA SER A 361 17.30 32.44 -9.21
C SER A 361 17.33 32.58 -7.68
N ASN A 362 17.30 31.49 -6.92
CA ASN A 362 17.22 31.45 -5.45
C ASN A 362 15.99 32.19 -4.87
N LEU A 363 14.93 32.37 -5.64
CA LEU A 363 13.64 32.93 -5.20
C LEU A 363 12.71 31.85 -4.62
N GLU A 364 13.04 30.59 -4.83
CA GLU A 364 12.39 29.40 -4.28
C GLU A 364 13.46 28.43 -3.79
N THR A 365 13.17 27.70 -2.73
CA THR A 365 14.09 26.70 -2.15
C THR A 365 13.54 25.28 -2.22
N VAL A 366 12.22 25.14 -2.46
CA VAL A 366 11.53 23.87 -2.55
C VAL A 366 10.46 23.98 -3.63
N PHE A 367 10.41 23.02 -4.53
CA PHE A 367 9.36 22.96 -5.55
C PHE A 367 7.97 22.66 -4.95
N PRO A 368 6.89 23.13 -5.58
CA PRO A 368 5.51 22.95 -5.12
C PRO A 368 5.13 21.50 -4.85
N TYR A 369 5.61 20.57 -5.67
CA TYR A 369 5.35 19.15 -5.54
C TYR A 369 5.76 18.57 -4.16
N PHE A 370 6.75 19.18 -3.49
CA PHE A 370 7.28 18.72 -2.20
C PHE A 370 6.87 19.60 -1.00
N ARG A 371 5.88 20.47 -1.17
CA ARG A 371 5.30 21.31 -0.10
C ARG A 371 4.03 20.67 0.48
#